data_e538ae1a65637271c558fa2d612e94a6
#
_entry.id   e538ae1a65637271c558fa2d612e94a6
#
_cell.length_a   1.000
_cell.length_b   1.000
_cell.length_c   1.000
_cell.angle_alpha   90.00
_cell.angle_beta   90.00
_cell.angle_gamma   90.00
#
_symmetry.space_group_name_H-M   'P 1'
#
loop_
_entity.id
_entity.type
_entity.pdbx_description
1 polymer ?
#
loop_
_entity_poly.entity_id
_entity_poly.type
_entity_poly.pdbx_seq_one_letter_code
_entity_poly.pdbx_strand_id
1 'polypeptide(L)'
;MNYNGLLLWVDDEIELLKAHIIFLEKKGYEVVTVSNGADAIEECRRHTFDLVLLDEMMPGLSGLETLQRIKEIQPATPIVMVTKSEEENIMDQAIGSKIAD
;
A
#
# COMPACT_ATOMS: atom_id res chain seq x y z
N MET A 1 18.22 -15.12 3.57
CA MET A 1 18.04 -13.75 3.12
C MET A 1 17.30 -12.93 4.17
N ASN A 2 17.81 -11.76 4.46
CA ASN A 2 17.19 -10.90 5.47
C ASN A 2 16.48 -9.72 4.80
N TYR A 3 15.27 -9.46 5.24
CA TYR A 3 14.57 -8.27 4.83
C TYR A 3 13.80 -7.71 6.03
N ASN A 4 13.49 -6.42 5.97
CA ASN A 4 12.91 -5.71 7.11
C ASN A 4 11.42 -5.95 7.24
N GLY A 5 10.77 -6.38 6.20
CA GLY A 5 9.35 -6.68 6.25
C GLY A 5 8.78 -6.98 4.88
N LEU A 6 7.55 -7.48 4.90
CA LEU A 6 6.80 -7.82 3.71
C LEU A 6 5.65 -6.81 3.57
N LEU A 7 5.65 -6.09 2.47
CA LEU A 7 4.66 -5.06 2.19
C LEU A 7 3.77 -5.47 1.03
N LEU A 8 2.50 -5.12 1.12
CA LEU A 8 1.58 -5.26 0.00
C LEU A 8 1.22 -3.87 -0.49
N TRP A 9 1.40 -3.61 -1.77
CA TRP A 9 1.01 -2.33 -2.37
C TRP A 9 -0.06 -2.58 -3.41
N VAL A 10 -1.24 -2.03 -3.19
CA VAL A 10 -2.42 -2.22 -4.02
C VAL A 10 -2.69 -0.94 -4.78
N ASP A 11 -2.51 -0.95 -6.08
CA ASP A 11 -2.69 0.24 -6.90
C ASP A 11 -2.86 -0.18 -8.35
N ASP A 12 -3.87 0.34 -9.04
CA ASP A 12 -4.12 -0.03 -10.42
C ASP A 12 -3.10 0.59 -11.40
N GLU A 13 -2.24 1.48 -10.90
CA GLU A 13 -1.18 2.08 -11.70
C GLU A 13 0.20 1.76 -11.11
N ILE A 14 0.44 0.49 -10.89
CA ILE A 14 1.70 0.00 -10.31
C ILE A 14 2.92 0.52 -11.09
N GLU A 15 2.79 0.65 -12.40
CA GLU A 15 3.90 1.13 -13.22
C GLU A 15 4.42 2.50 -12.76
N LEU A 16 3.55 3.34 -12.24
CA LEU A 16 3.94 4.65 -11.76
C LEU A 16 4.66 4.60 -10.42
N LEU A 17 4.65 3.45 -9.77
CA LEU A 17 5.23 3.29 -8.44
C LEU A 17 6.57 2.59 -8.45
N LYS A 18 7.11 2.27 -9.62
CA LYS A 18 8.34 1.48 -9.71
C LYS A 18 9.49 2.08 -8.95
N ALA A 19 9.67 3.39 -9.03
CA ALA A 19 10.77 4.04 -8.32
C ALA A 19 10.62 3.89 -6.80
N HIS A 20 9.41 4.02 -6.30
CA HIS A 20 9.14 3.85 -4.87
C HIS A 20 9.37 2.42 -4.42
N ILE A 21 8.96 1.47 -5.26
CA ILE A 21 9.13 0.05 -4.96
C ILE A 21 10.63 -0.29 -4.90
N ILE A 22 11.38 0.16 -5.88
CA ILE A 22 12.83 -0.05 -5.91
C ILE A 22 13.47 0.54 -4.66
N PHE A 23 13.05 1.74 -4.27
CA PHE A 23 13.57 2.37 -3.07
C PHE A 23 13.33 1.51 -1.83
N LEU A 24 12.11 1.00 -1.69
CA LEU A 24 11.75 0.16 -0.55
C LEU A 24 12.55 -1.14 -0.56
N GLU A 25 12.73 -1.73 -1.73
CA GLU A 25 13.50 -2.96 -1.84
C GLU A 25 14.96 -2.74 -1.47
N LYS A 26 15.51 -1.58 -1.84
CA LYS A 26 16.87 -1.23 -1.44
C LYS A 26 17.00 -1.05 0.06
N LYS A 27 15.91 -0.70 0.73
CA LYS A 27 15.89 -0.58 2.18
C LYS A 27 15.69 -1.91 2.88
N GLY A 28 15.55 -3.00 2.13
CA GLY A 28 15.42 -4.32 2.70
C GLY A 28 14.00 -4.82 2.86
N TYR A 29 13.04 -4.16 2.25
CA TYR A 29 11.65 -4.63 2.26
C TYR A 29 11.37 -5.46 1.02
N GLU A 30 10.53 -6.46 1.19
CA GLU A 30 9.98 -7.17 0.05
C GLU A 30 8.60 -6.57 -0.24
N VAL A 31 8.33 -6.22 -1.49
CA VAL A 31 7.09 -5.57 -1.88
C VAL A 31 6.35 -6.46 -2.87
N VAL A 32 5.14 -6.86 -2.47
CA VAL A 32 4.22 -7.57 -3.37
C VAL A 32 3.25 -6.53 -3.90
N THR A 33 3.04 -6.51 -5.20
CA THR A 33 2.15 -5.54 -5.83
C THR A 33 0.98 -6.25 -6.48
N VAL A 34 -0.20 -5.69 -6.31
CA VAL A 34 -1.40 -6.15 -7.00
C VAL A 34 -2.15 -4.92 -7.52
N SER A 35 -2.97 -5.12 -8.54
CA SER A 35 -3.60 -4.01 -9.23
C SER A 35 -5.08 -3.81 -8.89
N ASN A 36 -5.61 -4.60 -7.98
CA ASN A 36 -7.02 -4.50 -7.62
C ASN A 36 -7.27 -5.07 -6.24
N GLY A 37 -8.46 -4.76 -5.69
CA GLY A 37 -8.81 -5.18 -4.35
C GLY A 37 -9.01 -6.69 -4.20
N ALA A 38 -9.56 -7.34 -5.21
CA ALA A 38 -9.80 -8.78 -5.14
C ALA A 38 -8.48 -9.55 -5.00
N ASP A 39 -7.48 -9.16 -5.78
CA ASP A 39 -6.16 -9.77 -5.70
C ASP A 39 -5.49 -9.45 -4.37
N ALA A 40 -5.72 -8.25 -3.85
CA ALA A 40 -5.17 -7.87 -2.53
C ALA A 40 -5.72 -8.79 -1.43
N ILE A 41 -7.01 -9.06 -1.49
CA ILE A 41 -7.65 -9.94 -0.50
C ILE A 41 -7.06 -11.34 -0.59
N GLU A 42 -6.86 -11.86 -1.81
CA GLU A 42 -6.28 -13.17 -1.99
C GLU A 42 -4.84 -13.23 -1.46
N GLU A 43 -4.06 -12.18 -1.69
CA GLU A 43 -2.70 -12.13 -1.14
C GLU A 43 -2.72 -12.15 0.38
N CYS A 44 -3.66 -11.45 0.98
CA CYS A 44 -3.76 -11.42 2.43
C CYS A 44 -4.23 -12.75 3.03
N ARG A 45 -4.86 -13.60 2.23
CA ARG A 45 -5.18 -14.96 2.68
C ARG A 45 -3.97 -15.87 2.66
N ARG A 46 -2.98 -15.55 1.83
CA ARG A 46 -1.79 -16.39 1.66
C ARG A 46 -0.63 -15.95 2.54
N HIS A 47 -0.53 -14.66 2.80
CA HIS A 47 0.60 -14.09 3.50
C HIS A 47 0.14 -13.09 4.54
N THR A 48 0.88 -13.01 5.62
CA THR A 48 0.69 -11.94 6.62
C THR A 48 1.65 -10.81 6.27
N PHE A 49 1.09 -9.65 5.96
CA PHE A 49 1.90 -8.49 5.60
C PHE A 49 2.17 -7.63 6.82
N ASP A 50 3.32 -6.96 6.81
CA ASP A 50 3.67 -6.03 7.87
C ASP A 50 3.00 -4.67 7.66
N LEU A 51 2.65 -4.37 6.42
CA LEU A 51 1.97 -3.13 6.06
C LEU A 51 1.29 -3.31 4.72
N VAL A 52 0.10 -2.75 4.59
CA VAL A 52 -0.61 -2.70 3.31
C VAL A 52 -0.78 -1.24 2.91
N LEU A 53 -0.30 -0.91 1.72
CA LEU A 53 -0.54 0.40 1.11
C LEU A 53 -1.64 0.22 0.08
N LEU A 54 -2.71 0.97 0.21
CA LEU A 54 -3.95 0.72 -0.52
C LEU A 54 -4.44 1.97 -1.20
N ASP A 55 -4.52 1.92 -2.53
CA ASP A 55 -5.07 3.00 -3.32
C ASP A 55 -6.59 3.05 -3.09
N GLU A 56 -7.11 4.24 -2.83
CA GLU A 56 -8.52 4.44 -2.61
C GLU A 56 -9.33 4.32 -3.89
N MET A 57 -8.77 4.76 -4.99
CA MET A 57 -9.46 4.87 -6.27
C MET A 57 -9.05 3.75 -7.21
N MET A 58 -9.80 2.65 -7.19
CA MET A 58 -9.54 1.51 -8.05
C MET A 58 -10.83 1.02 -8.68
N PRO A 59 -10.76 0.45 -9.89
CA PRO A 59 -11.93 -0.20 -10.49
C PRO A 59 -12.32 -1.44 -9.68
N GLY A 60 -13.60 -1.77 -9.69
CA GLY A 60 -14.10 -2.93 -8.96
C GLY A 60 -14.30 -2.61 -7.50
N LEU A 61 -13.72 -3.40 -6.61
CA LEU A 61 -13.80 -3.14 -5.18
C LEU A 61 -13.09 -1.82 -4.87
N SER A 62 -13.79 -0.94 -4.16
CA SER A 62 -13.19 0.31 -3.73
C SER A 62 -12.09 0.05 -2.70
N GLY A 63 -11.26 1.07 -2.48
CA GLY A 63 -10.24 0.97 -1.44
C GLY A 63 -10.85 0.72 -0.07
N LEU A 64 -11.97 1.38 0.24
CA LEU A 64 -12.62 1.22 1.52
C LEU A 64 -13.16 -0.20 1.71
N GLU A 65 -13.81 -0.75 0.69
CA GLU A 65 -14.29 -2.12 0.76
C GLU A 65 -13.16 -3.12 0.92
N THR A 66 -12.08 -2.90 0.18
CA THR A 66 -10.90 -3.74 0.26
C THR A 66 -10.30 -3.69 1.66
N LEU A 67 -10.19 -2.49 2.22
CA LEU A 67 -9.69 -2.31 3.58
C LEU A 67 -10.50 -3.10 4.58
N GLN A 68 -11.83 -3.01 4.49
CA GLN A 68 -12.70 -3.70 5.43
C GLN A 68 -12.52 -5.20 5.36
N ARG A 69 -12.40 -5.74 4.15
CA ARG A 69 -12.21 -7.18 3.98
C ARG A 69 -10.85 -7.65 4.45
N ILE A 70 -9.82 -6.86 4.20
CA ILE A 70 -8.49 -7.22 4.69
C ILE A 70 -8.46 -7.19 6.21
N LYS A 71 -9.13 -6.22 6.82
CA LYS A 71 -9.20 -6.13 8.27
C LYS A 71 -9.89 -7.34 8.89
N GLU A 72 -10.84 -7.92 8.19
CA GLU A 72 -11.48 -9.15 8.67
C GLU A 72 -10.52 -10.34 8.66
N ILE A 73 -9.62 -10.37 7.69
CA ILE A 73 -8.66 -11.47 7.54
C ILE A 73 -7.46 -11.24 8.44
N GLN A 74 -6.95 -10.02 8.49
CA GLN A 74 -5.75 -9.66 9.23
C GLN A 74 -6.01 -8.41 10.07
N PRO A 75 -6.71 -8.56 11.20
CA PRO A 75 -7.08 -7.37 12.01
C PRO A 75 -5.91 -6.56 12.52
N ALA A 76 -4.75 -7.20 12.71
CA ALA A 76 -3.59 -6.52 13.27
C ALA A 76 -2.70 -5.85 12.23
N THR A 77 -2.92 -6.10 10.95
CA THR A 77 -2.06 -5.54 9.91
C THR A 77 -2.40 -4.07 9.66
N PRO A 78 -1.43 -3.17 9.78
CA PRO A 78 -1.67 -1.76 9.46
C PRO A 78 -1.98 -1.58 7.98
N ILE A 79 -2.96 -0.75 7.69
CA ILE A 79 -3.33 -0.42 6.32
C ILE A 79 -3.31 1.09 6.17
N VAL A 80 -2.56 1.58 5.18
CA VAL A 80 -2.50 3.01 4.88
C VAL A 80 -3.20 3.23 3.55
N MET A 81 -4.22 4.08 3.57
CA MET A 81 -4.94 4.47 2.36
C MET A 81 -4.20 5.60 1.69
N VAL A 82 -3.99 5.46 0.40
CA VAL A 82 -3.32 6.47 -0.41
C VAL A 82 -4.22 6.83 -1.58
N THR A 83 -4.40 8.11 -1.84
CA THR A 83 -5.16 8.53 -3.01
C THR A 83 -4.27 9.31 -3.95
N LYS A 84 -4.44 9.10 -5.24
CA LYS A 84 -3.63 9.77 -6.23
C LYS A 84 -3.84 11.27 -6.21
N SER A 85 -5.08 11.70 -5.99
CA SER A 85 -5.39 13.11 -5.94
C SER A 85 -4.80 13.82 -4.72
N GLU A 86 -4.54 13.07 -3.67
CA GLU A 86 -4.00 13.62 -2.44
C GLU A 86 -2.51 13.41 -2.29
N GLU A 87 -1.95 12.53 -3.11
CA GLU A 87 -0.56 12.16 -2.97
C GLU A 87 0.36 13.38 -3.11
N GLU A 88 0.14 14.19 -4.13
CA GLU A 88 0.92 15.40 -4.30
C GLU A 88 0.69 16.39 -3.18
N ASN A 89 -0.57 16.54 -2.78
CA ASN A 89 -0.90 17.44 -1.67
C ASN A 89 -0.26 16.98 -0.38
N ILE A 90 -0.27 15.69 -0.13
CA ILE A 90 0.36 15.13 1.07
C ILE A 90 1.85 15.39 1.03
N MET A 91 2.48 15.19 -0.12
CA MET A 91 3.91 15.47 -0.27
C MET A 91 4.22 16.93 -0.04
N ASP A 92 3.42 17.82 -0.64
CA ASP A 92 3.62 19.26 -0.46
C ASP A 92 3.42 19.66 0.98
N GLN A 93 2.40 19.14 1.62
CA GLN A 93 2.12 19.46 3.01
C GLN A 93 3.20 18.89 3.93
N ALA A 94 3.65 17.68 3.65
CA ALA A 94 4.70 17.08 4.44
C ALA A 94 5.99 17.91 4.33
N ILE A 95 6.34 18.31 3.12
CA ILE A 95 7.52 19.12 2.91
C ILE A 95 7.34 20.51 3.54
N GLY A 96 6.16 21.09 3.36
CA GLY A 96 5.91 22.45 3.81
C GLY A 96 5.64 22.59 5.30
N SER A 97 5.09 21.56 5.94
CA SER A 97 4.71 21.70 7.35
C SER A 97 4.95 20.46 8.17
N LYS A 98 4.57 19.30 7.66
CA LYS A 98 4.58 18.08 8.47
C LYS A 98 5.97 17.56 8.74
N ILE A 99 6.81 17.62 7.73
CA ILE A 99 8.19 17.16 7.91
C ILE A 99 8.91 18.09 8.87
N ALA A 100 8.52 19.35 8.88
CA ALA A 100 9.10 20.29 9.81
C ALA A 100 8.70 19.99 11.25
N ASP A 101 7.61 19.29 11.42
CA ASP A 101 7.18 18.90 12.76
C ASP A 101 7.96 17.69 13.24
#